data_e456dec63346a4c391906ff580314f41
#
_entry.id   e456dec63346a4c391906ff580314f41
#
_cell.length_a   1.000
_cell.length_b   1.000
_cell.length_c   1.000
_cell.angle_alpha   90.00
_cell.angle_beta   90.00
_cell.angle_gamma   90.00
#
_symmetry.space_group_name_H-M   'P 1'
#
loop_
_entity.id
_entity.type
_entity.pdbx_description
1 polymer ?
#
loop_
_entity_poly.entity_id
_entity_poly.type
_entity_poly.pdbx_seq_one_letter_code
_entity_poly.pdbx_strand_id
1 'polypeptide(L)'
;GCKNVIAVLSDSGMMGGRVSHEFMLLTAIGEDTLVLCDSCDFKANIEACASVVDNSALSATEPLTLVPTPGMATIEEVTGFLHKPHNATCKAVVYQRNEDDGYVIAFVRGDLEIHETKLRNAVGAELHPAIVTPESGIVAGFIGPMGLDTKKITVLFDRSLDGIGALVCGANKVDHHYTGFNIERDYGKVTYADVARAIPGGICPVCGKPTLRISNGIEVGNIFQLGEKYTRSMNMQYLDENGAL
;
A
#
# COMPACT_ATOMS: atom_id res chain seq x y z
N GLY A 1 -2.85 4.26 37.08
CA GLY A 1 -2.96 4.41 35.66
C GLY A 1 -2.16 3.34 34.91
N CYS A 2 -2.48 3.08 33.65
CA CYS A 2 -1.73 2.14 32.83
C CYS A 2 -0.29 2.62 32.62
N LYS A 3 0.66 1.74 32.89
CA LYS A 3 2.07 1.91 32.52
C LYS A 3 2.23 1.35 31.10
N ASN A 4 3.19 1.80 30.32
CA ASN A 4 3.46 1.37 28.93
C ASN A 4 2.42 1.83 27.89
N VAL A 5 1.73 2.94 28.14
CA VAL A 5 0.93 3.62 27.11
C VAL A 5 1.85 4.54 26.31
N ILE A 6 1.78 4.44 24.99
CA ILE A 6 2.53 5.29 24.05
C ILE A 6 1.55 6.01 23.12
N ALA A 7 1.92 7.20 22.65
CA ALA A 7 1.22 7.86 21.56
C ALA A 7 1.82 7.42 20.24
N VAL A 8 0.97 7.07 19.27
CA VAL A 8 1.35 6.67 17.91
C VAL A 8 0.61 7.53 16.89
N LEU A 9 1.21 7.74 15.73
CA LEU A 9 0.53 8.30 14.57
C LEU A 9 -0.53 7.29 14.10
N SER A 10 -1.72 7.78 13.77
CA SER A 10 -2.80 6.95 13.25
C SER A 10 -3.43 7.56 12.00
N ASP A 11 -4.20 6.75 11.28
CA ASP A 11 -5.05 7.25 10.20
C ASP A 11 -6.27 7.97 10.76
N SER A 12 -6.65 9.09 10.16
CA SER A 12 -7.81 9.86 10.60
C SER A 12 -9.15 9.26 10.14
N GLY A 13 -9.13 8.34 9.20
CA GLY A 13 -10.29 7.63 8.69
C GLY A 13 -11.45 8.57 8.30
N MET A 14 -12.66 8.14 8.60
CA MET A 14 -13.89 8.91 8.35
C MET A 14 -13.99 10.19 9.19
N MET A 15 -13.32 10.24 10.36
CA MET A 15 -13.30 11.45 11.20
C MET A 15 -12.63 12.60 10.46
N GLY A 16 -11.60 12.30 9.65
CA GLY A 16 -10.84 13.28 8.90
C GLY A 16 -9.98 14.17 9.80
N GLY A 17 -9.38 15.18 9.19
CA GLY A 17 -8.41 16.03 9.85
C GLY A 17 -7.00 15.75 9.32
N ARG A 18 -6.03 16.58 9.72
CA ARG A 18 -4.66 16.49 9.20
C ARG A 18 -3.78 15.55 10.00
N VAL A 19 -4.08 15.38 11.27
CA VAL A 19 -3.26 14.61 12.23
C VAL A 19 -4.19 13.85 13.15
N SER A 20 -3.91 12.58 13.31
CA SER A 20 -4.53 11.70 14.29
C SER A 20 -3.45 11.01 15.12
N HIS A 21 -3.71 10.85 16.41
CA HIS A 21 -2.89 10.05 17.30
C HIS A 21 -3.78 9.11 18.11
N GLU A 22 -3.26 7.93 18.35
CA GLU A 22 -3.86 6.97 19.26
C GLU A 22 -2.91 6.74 20.45
N PHE A 23 -3.51 6.50 21.60
CA PHE A 23 -2.79 6.11 22.80
C PHE A 23 -2.92 4.60 22.97
N MET A 24 -1.79 3.91 22.80
CA MET A 24 -1.72 2.46 22.70
C MET A 24 -1.07 1.85 23.94
N LEU A 25 -1.75 0.93 24.59
CA LEU A 25 -1.16 0.08 25.60
C LEU A 25 -0.42 -1.07 24.91
N LEU A 26 0.92 -1.08 25.00
CA LEU A 26 1.72 -2.16 24.42
C LEU A 26 1.47 -3.48 25.15
N THR A 27 1.01 -4.48 24.42
CA THR A 27 0.74 -5.83 24.93
C THR A 27 0.68 -6.84 23.77
N ALA A 28 1.19 -8.04 24.00
CA ALA A 28 1.21 -9.10 22.99
C ALA A 28 -0.19 -9.61 22.59
N ILE A 29 -1.19 -9.41 23.44
CA ILE A 29 -2.59 -9.80 23.18
C ILE A 29 -3.39 -8.69 22.51
N GLY A 30 -2.76 -7.55 22.15
CA GLY A 30 -3.41 -6.45 21.45
C GLY A 30 -3.79 -6.84 20.02
N GLU A 31 -4.91 -6.30 19.54
CA GLU A 31 -5.41 -6.54 18.19
C GLU A 31 -4.77 -5.60 17.16
N ASP A 32 -4.34 -4.40 17.60
CA ASP A 32 -3.76 -3.41 16.70
C ASP A 32 -2.28 -3.70 16.45
N THR A 33 -1.89 -3.53 15.19
CA THR A 33 -0.50 -3.69 14.76
C THR A 33 0.20 -2.33 14.74
N LEU A 34 1.27 -2.21 15.52
CA LEU A 34 2.06 -0.99 15.66
C LEU A 34 3.42 -1.13 15.02
N VAL A 35 3.90 -0.05 14.40
CA VAL A 35 5.24 0.07 13.83
C VAL A 35 6.04 1.05 14.67
N LEU A 36 7.14 0.58 15.23
CA LEU A 36 8.03 1.34 16.12
C LEU A 36 9.43 1.35 15.51
N CYS A 37 10.15 2.47 15.64
CA CYS A 37 11.54 2.55 15.23
C CYS A 37 12.49 2.39 16.44
N ASP A 38 13.49 1.51 16.32
CA ASP A 38 14.49 1.30 17.37
C ASP A 38 15.61 2.37 17.36
N SER A 39 15.64 3.25 16.34
CA SER A 39 16.67 4.27 16.18
C SER A 39 16.20 5.71 16.41
N CYS A 40 14.88 5.96 16.43
CA CYS A 40 14.30 7.27 16.72
C CYS A 40 12.93 7.13 17.37
N ASP A 41 12.27 8.25 17.69
CA ASP A 41 10.98 8.27 18.38
C ASP A 41 9.76 7.99 17.48
N PHE A 42 9.96 7.55 16.23
CA PHE A 42 8.87 7.24 15.32
C PHE A 42 8.03 6.07 15.81
N LYS A 43 6.72 6.31 15.88
CA LYS A 43 5.70 5.32 16.30
C LYS A 43 4.43 5.59 15.50
N ALA A 44 3.86 4.56 14.90
CA ALA A 44 2.64 4.66 14.11
C ALA A 44 1.82 3.38 14.18
N ASN A 45 0.52 3.47 13.95
CA ASN A 45 -0.28 2.35 13.50
C ASN A 45 0.21 1.90 12.11
N ILE A 46 0.00 0.64 11.77
CA ILE A 46 0.52 0.07 10.53
C ILE A 46 -0.04 0.75 9.28
N GLU A 47 -1.31 1.17 9.32
CA GLU A 47 -1.96 1.91 8.24
C GLU A 47 -1.42 3.34 8.06
N ALA A 48 -0.89 3.94 9.13
CA ALA A 48 -0.29 5.28 9.09
C ALA A 48 1.22 5.27 8.82
N CYS A 49 1.85 4.09 8.84
CA CYS A 49 3.27 3.96 8.57
C CYS A 49 3.55 3.86 7.08
N ALA A 50 4.31 4.80 6.51
CA ALA A 50 4.78 4.69 5.14
C ALA A 50 5.68 3.45 4.96
N SER A 51 5.41 2.66 3.92
CA SER A 51 6.26 1.53 3.55
C SER A 51 7.40 2.02 2.68
N VAL A 52 8.62 2.01 3.22
CA VAL A 52 9.83 2.46 2.54
C VAL A 52 10.77 1.29 2.34
N VAL A 53 11.26 1.13 1.11
CA VAL A 53 12.19 0.07 0.71
C VAL A 53 13.36 0.65 -0.06
N ASP A 54 14.47 -0.07 -0.10
CA ASP A 54 15.63 0.26 -0.93
C ASP A 54 15.63 -0.60 -2.19
N ASN A 55 15.59 0.04 -3.35
CA ASN A 55 15.64 -0.58 -4.66
C ASN A 55 16.98 -0.34 -5.38
N SER A 56 17.96 0.25 -4.74
CA SER A 56 19.24 0.63 -5.37
C SER A 56 19.95 -0.55 -6.09
N ALA A 57 19.88 -1.73 -5.51
CA ALA A 57 20.43 -2.96 -6.10
C ALA A 57 19.64 -3.50 -7.30
N LEU A 58 18.43 -2.98 -7.57
CA LEU A 58 17.50 -3.44 -8.62
C LEU A 58 17.37 -2.45 -9.79
N SER A 59 18.24 -1.45 -9.86
CA SER A 59 18.16 -0.37 -10.86
C SER A 59 18.60 -0.77 -12.28
N ALA A 60 19.30 -1.91 -12.43
CA ALA A 60 19.75 -2.40 -13.73
C ALA A 60 18.56 -2.75 -14.64
N THR A 61 18.61 -2.32 -15.90
CA THR A 61 17.57 -2.60 -16.89
C THR A 61 17.90 -3.84 -17.71
N GLU A 62 16.86 -4.59 -18.10
CA GLU A 62 16.92 -5.74 -19.00
C GLU A 62 15.93 -5.53 -20.16
N PRO A 63 16.11 -6.17 -21.32
CA PRO A 63 15.12 -6.18 -22.38
C PRO A 63 13.81 -6.84 -21.92
N LEU A 64 12.67 -6.25 -22.32
CA LEU A 64 11.36 -6.87 -22.12
C LEU A 64 11.27 -8.19 -22.89
N THR A 65 11.01 -9.27 -22.20
CA THR A 65 10.94 -10.61 -22.81
C THR A 65 9.71 -11.35 -22.30
N LEU A 66 8.92 -11.89 -23.22
CA LEU A 66 7.79 -12.79 -22.90
C LEU A 66 8.33 -14.20 -22.68
N VAL A 67 8.09 -14.78 -21.51
CA VAL A 67 8.62 -16.09 -21.11
C VAL A 67 7.45 -17.03 -20.78
N PRO A 68 7.42 -18.27 -21.33
CA PRO A 68 6.50 -19.31 -20.90
C PRO A 68 6.81 -19.73 -19.45
N THR A 69 5.79 -19.76 -18.60
CA THR A 69 5.86 -20.14 -17.19
C THR A 69 4.70 -21.08 -16.84
N PRO A 70 4.66 -22.29 -17.41
CA PRO A 70 3.52 -23.19 -17.35
C PRO A 70 3.20 -23.60 -15.91
N GLY A 71 1.96 -23.35 -15.48
CA GLY A 71 1.48 -23.66 -14.13
C GLY A 71 2.06 -22.79 -13.00
N MET A 72 2.88 -21.77 -13.30
CA MET A 72 3.50 -20.90 -12.30
C MET A 72 2.63 -19.67 -12.08
N ALA A 73 1.83 -19.64 -11.01
CA ALA A 73 0.89 -18.57 -10.71
C ALA A 73 1.24 -17.78 -9.43
N THR A 74 2.07 -18.34 -8.55
CA THR A 74 2.52 -17.68 -7.31
C THR A 74 3.89 -17.04 -7.49
N ILE A 75 4.19 -16.05 -6.63
CA ILE A 75 5.50 -15.38 -6.62
C ILE A 75 6.63 -16.38 -6.41
N GLU A 76 6.45 -17.32 -5.47
CA GLU A 76 7.43 -18.35 -5.15
C GLU A 76 7.76 -19.24 -6.36
N GLU A 77 6.72 -19.71 -7.06
CA GLU A 77 6.87 -20.58 -8.24
C GLU A 77 7.57 -19.82 -9.38
N VAL A 78 7.10 -18.61 -9.70
CA VAL A 78 7.64 -17.80 -10.79
C VAL A 78 9.10 -17.41 -10.50
N THR A 79 9.41 -16.96 -9.30
CA THR A 79 10.76 -16.53 -8.93
C THR A 79 11.73 -17.72 -8.86
N GLY A 80 11.26 -18.86 -8.34
CA GLY A 80 12.04 -20.11 -8.35
C GLY A 80 12.36 -20.58 -9.76
N PHE A 81 11.37 -20.57 -10.66
CA PHE A 81 11.54 -20.98 -12.06
C PHE A 81 12.45 -20.04 -12.86
N LEU A 82 12.31 -18.72 -12.68
CA LEU A 82 13.06 -17.70 -13.41
C LEU A 82 14.40 -17.33 -12.74
N HIS A 83 14.70 -17.90 -11.56
CA HIS A 83 15.88 -17.56 -10.75
C HIS A 83 15.99 -16.04 -10.47
N LYS A 84 14.87 -15.40 -10.19
CA LYS A 84 14.81 -13.98 -9.83
C LYS A 84 14.41 -13.84 -8.35
N PRO A 85 14.88 -12.81 -7.64
CA PRO A 85 14.46 -12.59 -6.25
C PRO A 85 13.02 -12.04 -6.20
N HIS A 86 12.30 -12.28 -5.09
CA HIS A 86 10.92 -11.82 -4.89
C HIS A 86 10.76 -10.31 -5.04
N ASN A 87 11.73 -9.53 -4.56
CA ASN A 87 11.72 -8.07 -4.67
C ASN A 87 11.95 -7.53 -6.10
N ALA A 88 12.32 -8.38 -7.06
CA ALA A 88 12.38 -8.04 -8.48
C ALA A 88 11.08 -8.41 -9.23
N THR A 89 9.97 -8.60 -8.53
CA THR A 89 8.68 -8.91 -9.15
C THR A 89 7.64 -7.83 -8.87
N CYS A 90 6.70 -7.68 -9.81
CA CYS A 90 5.55 -6.82 -9.73
C CYS A 90 4.30 -7.69 -9.55
N LYS A 91 3.84 -7.80 -8.30
CA LYS A 91 2.68 -8.60 -7.91
C LYS A 91 1.40 -7.80 -8.09
N ALA A 92 0.37 -8.39 -8.69
CA ALA A 92 -0.96 -7.82 -8.80
C ALA A 92 -1.88 -8.32 -7.69
N VAL A 93 -2.61 -7.41 -7.04
CA VAL A 93 -3.69 -7.74 -6.10
C VAL A 93 -4.96 -7.08 -6.60
N VAL A 94 -6.06 -7.84 -6.65
CA VAL A 94 -7.31 -7.40 -7.29
C VAL A 94 -8.38 -7.19 -6.23
N TYR A 95 -9.00 -6.02 -6.28
CA TYR A 95 -10.14 -5.62 -5.46
C TYR A 95 -11.30 -5.16 -6.34
N GLN A 96 -12.48 -5.04 -5.75
CA GLN A 96 -13.65 -4.39 -6.36
C GLN A 96 -14.17 -3.30 -5.45
N ARG A 97 -14.68 -2.23 -6.06
CA ARG A 97 -15.36 -1.15 -5.33
C ARG A 97 -16.75 -1.62 -4.89
N ASN A 98 -17.13 -1.27 -3.65
CA ASN A 98 -18.45 -1.63 -3.11
C ASN A 98 -19.62 -0.91 -3.84
N GLU A 99 -19.33 0.22 -4.50
CA GLU A 99 -20.36 1.07 -5.11
C GLU A 99 -20.84 0.54 -6.46
N ASP A 100 -19.95 0.00 -7.27
CA ASP A 100 -20.23 -0.32 -8.69
C ASP A 100 -19.56 -1.62 -9.17
N ASP A 101 -18.97 -2.41 -8.26
CA ASP A 101 -18.18 -3.61 -8.55
C ASP A 101 -17.03 -3.38 -9.54
N GLY A 102 -16.61 -2.12 -9.72
CA GLY A 102 -15.50 -1.75 -10.60
C GLY A 102 -14.18 -2.31 -10.09
N TYR A 103 -13.40 -2.94 -10.97
CA TYR A 103 -12.14 -3.56 -10.61
C TYR A 103 -11.06 -2.51 -10.28
N VAL A 104 -10.30 -2.81 -9.22
CA VAL A 104 -9.10 -2.09 -8.80
C VAL A 104 -7.95 -3.08 -8.75
N ILE A 105 -6.90 -2.84 -9.52
CA ILE A 105 -5.68 -3.65 -9.52
C ILE A 105 -4.55 -2.81 -8.94
N ALA A 106 -4.04 -3.23 -7.79
CA ALA A 106 -2.89 -2.64 -7.17
C ALA A 106 -1.64 -3.49 -7.44
N PHE A 107 -0.63 -2.87 -8.02
CA PHE A 107 0.68 -3.48 -8.24
C PHE A 107 1.62 -3.12 -7.12
N VAL A 108 2.26 -4.11 -6.51
CA VAL A 108 3.18 -3.98 -5.39
C VAL A 108 4.41 -4.86 -5.62
N ARG A 109 5.54 -4.54 -4.98
CA ARG A 109 6.74 -5.39 -5.03
C ARG A 109 6.43 -6.78 -4.43
N GLY A 110 6.89 -7.84 -5.08
CA GLY A 110 6.43 -9.20 -4.80
C GLY A 110 6.72 -9.74 -3.40
N ASP A 111 7.65 -9.14 -2.68
CA ASP A 111 7.96 -9.46 -1.28
C ASP A 111 7.11 -8.70 -0.25
N LEU A 112 6.20 -7.82 -0.71
CA LEU A 112 5.33 -7.01 0.14
C LEU A 112 3.86 -7.39 -0.02
N GLU A 113 3.06 -6.98 0.96
CA GLU A 113 1.60 -7.14 0.95
C GLU A 113 0.90 -5.77 0.92
N ILE A 114 -0.27 -5.72 0.30
CA ILE A 114 -1.14 -4.54 0.33
C ILE A 114 -1.75 -4.38 1.72
N HIS A 115 -1.84 -3.13 2.20
CA HIS A 115 -2.65 -2.76 3.36
C HIS A 115 -4.00 -2.20 2.88
N GLU A 116 -5.09 -2.87 3.22
CA GLU A 116 -6.42 -2.53 2.68
C GLU A 116 -6.86 -1.10 3.01
N THR A 117 -6.63 -0.62 4.24
CA THR A 117 -6.97 0.76 4.63
C THR A 117 -6.21 1.78 3.79
N LYS A 118 -4.90 1.57 3.57
CA LYS A 118 -4.10 2.43 2.70
C LYS A 118 -4.61 2.41 1.25
N LEU A 119 -4.97 1.23 0.75
CA LEU A 119 -5.51 1.09 -0.60
C LEU A 119 -6.85 1.80 -0.74
N ARG A 120 -7.78 1.62 0.22
CA ARG A 120 -9.07 2.35 0.25
C ARG A 120 -8.86 3.86 0.24
N ASN A 121 -7.96 4.36 1.07
CA ASN A 121 -7.63 5.79 1.12
C ASN A 121 -7.04 6.29 -0.21
N ALA A 122 -6.18 5.52 -0.86
CA ALA A 122 -5.58 5.88 -2.15
C ALA A 122 -6.59 5.86 -3.30
N VAL A 123 -7.54 4.94 -3.28
CA VAL A 123 -8.63 4.84 -4.28
C VAL A 123 -9.74 5.85 -3.99
N GLY A 124 -9.97 6.19 -2.72
CA GLY A 124 -11.09 7.04 -2.27
C GLY A 124 -12.43 6.33 -2.29
N ALA A 125 -12.46 5.00 -2.17
CA ALA A 125 -13.66 4.17 -2.17
C ALA A 125 -13.52 2.97 -1.23
N GLU A 126 -14.63 2.45 -0.73
CA GLU A 126 -14.66 1.19 0.00
C GLU A 126 -14.45 0.02 -0.97
N LEU A 127 -13.61 -0.92 -0.55
CA LEU A 127 -13.15 -2.05 -1.36
C LEU A 127 -13.39 -3.38 -0.67
N HIS A 128 -13.60 -4.42 -1.48
CA HIS A 128 -13.59 -5.82 -1.04
C HIS A 128 -12.70 -6.67 -1.98
N PRO A 129 -12.21 -7.84 -1.53
CA PRO A 129 -11.47 -8.77 -2.40
C PRO A 129 -12.29 -9.14 -3.63
N ALA A 130 -11.68 -9.05 -4.81
CA ALA A 130 -12.39 -9.22 -6.06
C ALA A 130 -12.74 -10.69 -6.34
N ILE A 131 -13.91 -10.89 -6.95
CA ILE A 131 -14.27 -12.15 -7.61
C ILE A 131 -13.93 -11.96 -9.11
N VAL A 132 -12.82 -12.57 -9.54
CA VAL A 132 -12.40 -12.51 -10.95
C VAL A 132 -13.21 -13.51 -11.75
N THR A 133 -14.01 -13.02 -12.71
CA THR A 133 -14.80 -13.85 -13.62
C THR A 133 -14.18 -13.88 -15.02
N PRO A 134 -14.50 -14.88 -15.86
CA PRO A 134 -14.00 -14.93 -17.24
C PRO A 134 -14.33 -13.68 -18.08
N GLU A 135 -15.49 -13.04 -17.78
CA GLU A 135 -15.96 -11.84 -18.48
C GLU A 135 -15.20 -10.57 -18.08
N SER A 136 -14.46 -10.61 -16.96
CA SER A 136 -13.68 -9.45 -16.50
C SER A 136 -12.52 -9.09 -17.42
N GLY A 137 -12.06 -10.02 -18.24
CA GLY A 137 -10.85 -9.88 -19.04
C GLY A 137 -9.55 -9.93 -18.23
N ILE A 138 -9.64 -10.26 -16.94
CA ILE A 138 -8.50 -10.41 -16.03
C ILE A 138 -8.05 -11.87 -16.02
N VAL A 139 -6.78 -12.12 -16.29
CA VAL A 139 -6.20 -13.47 -16.30
C VAL A 139 -5.61 -13.77 -14.92
N ALA A 140 -6.43 -14.33 -14.03
CA ALA A 140 -6.01 -14.65 -12.65
C ALA A 140 -4.74 -15.51 -12.64
N GLY A 141 -3.80 -15.18 -11.74
CA GLY A 141 -2.49 -15.82 -11.64
C GLY A 141 -1.44 -15.26 -12.62
N PHE A 142 -1.84 -14.52 -13.67
CA PHE A 142 -0.93 -14.01 -14.71
C PHE A 142 -1.16 -12.51 -15.01
N ILE A 143 -1.67 -11.76 -14.03
CA ILE A 143 -2.03 -10.36 -14.20
C ILE A 143 -0.75 -9.50 -14.28
N GLY A 144 -0.67 -8.69 -15.32
CA GLY A 144 0.40 -7.70 -15.49
C GLY A 144 -0.12 -6.34 -15.90
N PRO A 145 0.70 -5.29 -15.78
CA PRO A 145 0.25 -3.92 -16.06
C PRO A 145 -0.10 -3.68 -17.54
N MET A 146 0.61 -4.32 -18.46
CA MET A 146 0.48 -4.06 -19.88
C MET A 146 -0.80 -4.66 -20.47
N GLY A 147 -1.55 -3.86 -21.24
CA GLY A 147 -2.74 -4.32 -21.95
C GLY A 147 -4.02 -4.38 -21.12
N LEU A 148 -4.01 -3.89 -19.87
CA LEU A 148 -5.24 -3.72 -19.09
C LEU A 148 -6.10 -2.60 -19.68
N ASP A 149 -7.43 -2.79 -19.67
CA ASP A 149 -8.39 -1.75 -20.06
C ASP A 149 -8.56 -0.72 -18.93
N THR A 150 -7.70 0.28 -18.91
CA THR A 150 -7.70 1.34 -17.88
C THR A 150 -8.94 2.25 -17.90
N LYS A 151 -9.84 2.09 -18.86
CA LYS A 151 -11.15 2.76 -18.85
C LYS A 151 -12.15 2.05 -17.94
N LYS A 152 -11.94 0.74 -17.70
CA LYS A 152 -12.81 -0.11 -16.86
C LYS A 152 -12.16 -0.51 -15.55
N ILE A 153 -10.82 -0.52 -15.51
CA ILE A 153 -10.04 -1.00 -14.39
C ILE A 153 -9.22 0.16 -13.83
N THR A 154 -9.38 0.44 -12.52
CA THR A 154 -8.50 1.37 -11.83
C THR A 154 -7.18 0.68 -11.54
N VAL A 155 -6.07 1.24 -12.01
CA VAL A 155 -4.72 0.69 -11.84
C VAL A 155 -3.92 1.60 -10.93
N LEU A 156 -3.30 1.03 -9.88
CA LEU A 156 -2.39 1.72 -8.97
C LEU A 156 -1.04 1.00 -8.92
N PHE A 157 0.02 1.78 -8.77
CA PHE A 157 1.37 1.27 -8.52
C PHE A 157 1.83 1.73 -7.14
N ASP A 158 2.25 0.76 -6.33
CA ASP A 158 2.87 1.07 -5.04
C ASP A 158 4.27 1.65 -5.22
N ARG A 159 4.65 2.58 -4.35
CA ARG A 159 5.98 3.21 -4.36
C ARG A 159 7.14 2.23 -4.20
N SER A 160 6.89 1.04 -3.68
CA SER A 160 7.90 -0.01 -3.59
C SER A 160 8.42 -0.48 -4.95
N LEU A 161 7.72 -0.16 -6.04
CA LEU A 161 8.13 -0.48 -7.42
C LEU A 161 8.98 0.62 -8.07
N ASP A 162 9.05 1.80 -7.45
CA ASP A 162 9.80 2.94 -7.99
C ASP A 162 11.31 2.64 -8.07
N GLY A 163 11.94 3.02 -9.17
CA GLY A 163 13.37 2.86 -9.41
C GLY A 163 13.84 1.44 -9.74
N ILE A 164 12.94 0.45 -9.88
CA ILE A 164 13.32 -0.91 -10.32
C ILE A 164 13.46 -0.94 -11.84
N GLY A 165 14.63 -1.33 -12.32
CA GLY A 165 14.97 -1.33 -13.75
C GLY A 165 14.40 -2.51 -14.55
N ALA A 166 14.27 -3.68 -13.90
CA ALA A 166 13.84 -4.92 -14.54
C ALA A 166 12.99 -5.78 -13.61
N LEU A 167 11.67 -5.74 -13.81
CA LEU A 167 10.69 -6.50 -13.05
C LEU A 167 10.26 -7.77 -13.80
N VAL A 168 9.84 -8.77 -13.04
CA VAL A 168 9.01 -9.86 -13.52
C VAL A 168 7.56 -9.51 -13.22
N CYS A 169 6.65 -9.60 -14.20
CA CYS A 169 5.22 -9.39 -14.02
C CYS A 169 4.40 -10.34 -14.89
N GLY A 170 3.13 -10.52 -14.57
CA GLY A 170 2.21 -11.27 -15.42
C GLY A 170 2.11 -10.68 -16.82
N ALA A 171 1.78 -11.50 -17.80
CA ALA A 171 1.66 -11.08 -19.20
C ALA A 171 0.20 -10.96 -19.65
N ASN A 172 -0.78 -11.03 -18.75
CA ASN A 172 -2.22 -11.15 -19.04
C ASN A 172 -2.53 -12.28 -20.03
N LYS A 173 -1.71 -13.31 -19.98
CA LYS A 173 -1.83 -14.53 -20.79
C LYS A 173 -1.52 -15.73 -19.91
N VAL A 174 -2.39 -16.73 -19.94
CA VAL A 174 -2.21 -17.98 -19.18
C VAL A 174 -0.81 -18.55 -19.45
N ASP A 175 -0.14 -18.98 -18.37
CA ASP A 175 1.18 -19.61 -18.42
C ASP A 175 2.31 -18.73 -19.00
N HIS A 176 2.19 -17.40 -18.89
CA HIS A 176 3.23 -16.50 -19.36
C HIS A 176 3.46 -15.33 -18.42
N HIS A 177 4.73 -14.96 -18.28
CA HIS A 177 5.18 -13.74 -17.63
C HIS A 177 6.10 -12.93 -18.52
N TYR A 178 6.22 -11.63 -18.24
CA TYR A 178 7.30 -10.80 -18.77
C TYR A 178 8.45 -10.75 -17.78
N THR A 179 9.68 -10.82 -18.31
CA THR A 179 10.90 -10.46 -17.60
C THR A 179 11.47 -9.17 -18.18
N GLY A 180 12.27 -8.44 -17.40
CA GLY A 180 12.84 -7.18 -17.84
C GLY A 180 11.84 -6.05 -18.00
N PHE A 181 10.63 -6.16 -17.41
CA PHE A 181 9.60 -5.12 -17.47
C PHE A 181 10.07 -3.88 -16.68
N ASN A 182 9.99 -2.73 -17.33
CA ASN A 182 10.26 -1.43 -16.71
C ASN A 182 9.02 -0.55 -16.83
N ILE A 183 8.54 -0.03 -15.70
CA ILE A 183 7.26 0.69 -15.64
C ILE A 183 7.29 1.91 -16.56
N GLU A 184 8.32 2.75 -16.49
CA GLU A 184 8.36 3.99 -17.29
C GLU A 184 8.51 3.71 -18.79
N ARG A 185 9.33 2.72 -19.16
CA ARG A 185 9.59 2.36 -20.56
C ARG A 185 8.40 1.66 -21.23
N ASP A 186 7.77 0.69 -20.51
CA ASP A 186 6.85 -0.27 -21.13
C ASP A 186 5.38 0.04 -20.84
N TYR A 187 5.08 0.71 -19.73
CA TYR A 187 3.74 1.12 -19.35
C TYR A 187 3.53 2.63 -19.49
N GLY A 188 4.53 3.43 -19.12
CA GLY A 188 4.49 4.88 -19.17
C GLY A 188 4.61 5.53 -17.79
N LYS A 189 4.47 6.86 -17.76
CA LYS A 189 4.59 7.63 -16.53
C LYS A 189 3.42 7.34 -15.58
N VAL A 190 3.72 6.99 -14.34
CA VAL A 190 2.75 6.70 -13.29
C VAL A 190 2.94 7.60 -12.06
N THR A 191 1.90 7.73 -11.26
CA THR A 191 1.98 8.29 -9.91
C THR A 191 1.94 7.14 -8.93
N TYR A 192 3.00 7.01 -8.13
CA TYR A 192 3.08 5.96 -7.12
C TYR A 192 2.27 6.33 -5.88
N ALA A 193 1.54 5.36 -5.34
CA ALA A 193 0.84 5.45 -4.06
C ALA A 193 1.59 4.67 -2.98
N ASP A 194 1.35 5.00 -1.71
CA ASP A 194 1.83 4.21 -0.58
C ASP A 194 0.70 3.29 -0.11
N VAL A 195 0.65 2.08 -0.63
CA VAL A 195 -0.39 1.10 -0.31
C VAL A 195 0.15 -0.21 0.28
N ALA A 196 1.47 -0.39 0.27
CA ALA A 196 2.09 -1.56 0.89
C ALA A 196 2.10 -1.47 2.42
N ARG A 197 2.02 -2.64 3.05
CA ARG A 197 2.20 -2.80 4.48
C ARG A 197 3.67 -2.65 4.87
N ALA A 198 3.96 -1.89 5.93
CA ALA A 198 5.31 -1.83 6.48
C ALA A 198 5.72 -3.19 7.07
N ILE A 199 6.99 -3.54 6.93
CA ILE A 199 7.54 -4.84 7.34
C ILE A 199 8.56 -4.69 8.48
N PRO A 200 8.78 -5.74 9.29
CA PRO A 200 9.88 -5.77 10.25
C PRO A 200 11.22 -5.58 9.54
N GLY A 201 12.13 -4.79 10.12
CA GLY A 201 13.40 -4.46 9.49
C GLY A 201 13.31 -3.46 8.33
N GLY A 202 12.10 -2.97 8.01
CA GLY A 202 11.89 -1.95 6.99
C GLY A 202 12.53 -0.61 7.35
N ILE A 203 12.65 0.27 6.36
CA ILE A 203 13.26 1.59 6.51
C ILE A 203 12.30 2.53 7.21
N CYS A 204 12.75 3.13 8.31
CA CYS A 204 11.99 4.14 9.02
C CYS A 204 11.78 5.39 8.15
N PRO A 205 10.54 5.85 7.94
CA PRO A 205 10.26 7.01 7.09
C PRO A 205 10.79 8.34 7.66
N VAL A 206 11.19 8.35 8.94
CA VAL A 206 11.69 9.55 9.62
C VAL A 206 13.21 9.59 9.66
N CYS A 207 13.87 8.53 10.11
CA CYS A 207 15.34 8.54 10.27
C CYS A 207 16.10 7.82 9.14
N GLY A 208 15.38 7.17 8.19
CA GLY A 208 15.99 6.49 7.04
C GLY A 208 16.73 5.21 7.37
N LYS A 209 16.68 4.72 8.61
CA LYS A 209 17.39 3.49 9.01
C LYS A 209 16.48 2.25 8.92
N PRO A 210 17.02 1.06 8.58
CA PRO A 210 16.26 -0.19 8.51
C PRO A 210 16.04 -0.79 9.91
N THR A 211 15.27 -0.08 10.75
CA THR A 211 15.12 -0.38 12.18
C THR A 211 13.66 -0.39 12.63
N LEU A 212 12.72 -0.62 11.69
CA LEU A 212 11.33 -0.80 12.06
C LEU A 212 11.11 -2.16 12.71
N ARG A 213 10.36 -2.16 13.81
CA ARG A 213 9.85 -3.37 14.45
C ARG A 213 8.33 -3.33 14.57
N ILE A 214 7.72 -4.48 14.53
CA ILE A 214 6.29 -4.65 14.70
C ILE A 214 5.99 -5.02 16.15
N SER A 215 4.94 -4.43 16.71
CA SER A 215 4.44 -4.72 18.06
C SER A 215 2.93 -4.73 18.04
N ASN A 216 2.31 -5.32 19.05
CA ASN A 216 0.87 -5.27 19.22
C ASN A 216 0.48 -4.30 20.34
N GLY A 217 -0.74 -3.74 20.23
CA GLY A 217 -1.28 -2.84 21.23
C GLY A 217 -2.79 -2.91 21.33
N ILE A 218 -3.30 -2.33 22.41
CA ILE A 218 -4.72 -2.08 22.63
C ILE A 218 -4.90 -0.57 22.67
N GLU A 219 -5.82 -0.04 21.88
CA GLU A 219 -6.17 1.38 21.94
C GLU A 219 -6.87 1.70 23.27
N VAL A 220 -6.38 2.70 23.98
CA VAL A 220 -6.96 3.21 25.22
C VAL A 220 -7.53 4.61 25.07
N GLY A 221 -7.34 5.23 23.92
CA GLY A 221 -7.89 6.54 23.58
C GLY A 221 -7.28 7.09 22.29
N ASN A 222 -7.93 8.09 21.72
CA ASN A 222 -7.46 8.76 20.51
C ASN A 222 -7.69 10.28 20.57
N ILE A 223 -7.02 11.00 19.67
CA ILE A 223 -7.20 12.44 19.49
C ILE A 223 -7.03 12.81 18.00
N PHE A 224 -7.93 13.66 17.51
CA PHE A 224 -7.96 14.12 16.13
C PHE A 224 -7.85 15.63 16.03
N GLN A 225 -7.02 16.11 15.12
CA GLN A 225 -6.97 17.51 14.73
C GLN A 225 -7.99 17.74 13.61
N LEU A 226 -9.27 17.95 13.97
CA LEU A 226 -10.40 18.02 13.02
C LEU A 226 -10.34 19.23 12.09
N GLY A 227 -9.69 20.31 12.50
CA GLY A 227 -9.69 21.57 11.75
C GLY A 227 -11.11 22.13 11.62
N GLU A 228 -11.46 22.58 10.42
CA GLU A 228 -12.76 23.20 10.12
C GLU A 228 -13.77 22.22 9.47
N LYS A 229 -13.46 20.93 9.38
CA LYS A 229 -14.30 19.95 8.65
C LYS A 229 -15.76 20.00 9.07
N TYR A 230 -16.02 19.97 10.37
CA TYR A 230 -17.38 19.94 10.92
C TYR A 230 -17.97 21.34 11.04
N THR A 231 -17.20 22.32 11.52
CA THR A 231 -17.69 23.69 11.71
C THR A 231 -18.09 24.34 10.40
N ARG A 232 -17.33 24.11 9.33
CA ARG A 232 -17.63 24.64 8.00
C ARG A 232 -18.89 24.00 7.40
N SER A 233 -19.06 22.68 7.51
CA SER A 233 -20.25 21.98 7.01
C SER A 233 -21.54 22.33 7.77
N MET A 234 -21.39 22.67 9.05
CA MET A 234 -22.51 23.09 9.93
C MET A 234 -22.76 24.60 9.91
N ASN A 235 -22.02 25.36 9.09
CA ASN A 235 -22.05 26.83 9.04
C ASN A 235 -21.92 27.46 10.44
N MET A 236 -21.03 26.90 11.26
CA MET A 236 -20.79 27.36 12.62
C MET A 236 -20.04 28.68 12.62
N GLN A 237 -20.59 29.68 13.25
CA GLN A 237 -20.04 31.02 13.36
C GLN A 237 -19.92 31.43 14.82
N TYR A 238 -19.04 32.35 15.13
CA TYR A 238 -18.93 32.98 16.45
C TYR A 238 -18.67 34.48 16.30
N LEU A 239 -19.08 35.24 17.29
CA LEU A 239 -18.77 36.65 17.35
C LEU A 239 -17.38 36.83 17.96
N ASP A 240 -16.55 37.69 17.37
CA ASP A 240 -15.27 38.09 17.94
C ASP A 240 -15.47 39.03 19.13
N GLU A 241 -14.37 39.49 19.74
CA GLU A 241 -14.37 40.41 20.87
C GLU A 241 -15.04 41.74 20.58
N ASN A 242 -15.20 42.12 19.30
CA ASN A 242 -15.87 43.36 18.84
C ASN A 242 -17.31 43.12 18.39
N GLY A 243 -17.81 41.90 18.48
CA GLY A 243 -19.15 41.53 18.04
C GLY A 243 -19.27 41.33 16.51
N ALA A 244 -18.20 41.16 15.79
CA ALA A 244 -18.20 40.81 14.37
C ALA A 244 -18.24 39.27 14.18
N LEU A 245 -18.97 38.82 13.10
CA LEU A 245 -19.01 37.41 12.66
C LEU A 245 -17.78 37.04 11.85
#